data_1bf2a0c0ae97ba86f0e6c14376768ecd
#
_entry.id   1bf2a0c0ae97ba86f0e6c14376768ecd
#
_cell.length_a   1.000
_cell.length_b   1.000
_cell.length_c   1.000
_cell.angle_alpha   90.00
_cell.angle_beta   90.00
_cell.angle_gamma   90.00
#
_symmetry.space_group_name_H-M   'P 1'
#
loop_
_entity.id
_entity.type
_entity.pdbx_description
1 polymer ?
#
loop_
_entity_poly.entity_id
_entity_poly.type
_entity_poly.pdbx_seq_one_letter_code
_entity_poly.pdbx_strand_id
1 'polypeptide(L)'
;MINLEENNLKFYFNKNKLIENYNKFSKDGDIYYPLKTNSNENLIEALSTLLNKANNGYLISSLYHFELLKKLGISPSRMCFINVLVEKETIRYLYDNGVRFFTFDCLKSLGEFVEYANLREVKIAIRLSTMQIYKDKFTHLGAELEETLRMIEFLKRNGNSNYGISFYIQKNIKTENNVFENILQYIQEKYSDSNLKFVSIGGINTEINHKVLDDLKSKLKIEQIILEVGRYLVEDTIESETRIIRDKMIGNTKTIVIKNGIYSGFFDILLYNKRFQLYLKTENNEEIKFEYEKSQTADYEVYICGGSSDSGDKIGIMYIDSAYKNELITGGKIIIKNVGAYFEEFFMPYSKDLRKVYIDKK
;
A
#
# COMPACT_ATOMS: atom_id res chain seq x y z
N MET A 1 -8.27 -12.36 37.64
CA MET A 1 -8.61 -12.53 36.22
C MET A 1 -7.96 -11.39 35.48
N ILE A 2 -7.09 -11.69 34.51
CA ILE A 2 -6.53 -10.64 33.61
C ILE A 2 -7.69 -10.14 32.77
N ASN A 3 -7.98 -8.84 32.87
CA ASN A 3 -8.99 -8.22 32.02
C ASN A 3 -8.46 -8.20 30.55
N LEU A 4 -8.85 -9.21 29.76
CA LEU A 4 -8.37 -9.37 28.38
C LEU A 4 -8.84 -8.25 27.46
N GLU A 5 -9.88 -7.50 27.81
CA GLU A 5 -10.35 -6.35 27.02
C GLU A 5 -9.39 -5.15 27.11
N GLU A 6 -8.70 -4.98 28.23
CA GLU A 6 -7.69 -3.93 28.38
C GLU A 6 -6.42 -4.19 27.56
N ASN A 7 -6.28 -5.42 27.05
CA ASN A 7 -5.11 -5.85 26.27
C ASN A 7 -5.23 -5.64 24.76
N ASN A 8 -6.35 -5.12 24.26
CA ASN A 8 -6.58 -4.96 22.84
C ASN A 8 -5.85 -3.72 22.27
N LEU A 9 -5.31 -3.88 21.06
CA LEU A 9 -4.94 -2.75 20.22
C LEU A 9 -6.22 -2.20 19.60
N LYS A 10 -6.46 -0.91 19.76
CA LYS A 10 -7.63 -0.27 19.17
C LYS A 10 -7.22 0.44 17.89
N PHE A 11 -7.99 0.22 16.84
CA PHE A 11 -7.86 0.91 15.55
C PHE A 11 -9.12 1.75 15.33
N TYR A 12 -8.95 3.04 15.15
CA TYR A 12 -10.03 3.98 14.90
C TYR A 12 -10.04 4.30 13.40
N PHE A 13 -11.11 3.92 12.73
CA PHE A 13 -11.27 4.06 11.29
C PHE A 13 -12.17 5.26 10.95
N ASN A 14 -11.66 6.17 10.13
CA ASN A 14 -12.37 7.34 9.63
C ASN A 14 -12.85 7.11 8.18
N LYS A 15 -14.11 6.72 8.04
CA LYS A 15 -14.74 6.49 6.74
C LYS A 15 -14.88 7.77 5.90
N ASN A 16 -15.12 8.92 6.53
CA ASN A 16 -15.23 10.18 5.81
C ASN A 16 -13.91 10.56 5.15
N LYS A 17 -12.80 10.32 5.85
CA LYS A 17 -11.47 10.55 5.30
C LYS A 17 -11.17 9.63 4.11
N LEU A 18 -11.63 8.38 4.16
CA LEU A 18 -11.52 7.45 3.03
C LEU A 18 -12.28 7.98 1.79
N ILE A 19 -13.50 8.50 1.99
CA ILE A 19 -14.31 9.10 0.92
C ILE A 19 -13.61 10.32 0.33
N GLU A 20 -13.07 11.21 1.16
CA GLU A 20 -12.31 12.37 0.69
C GLU A 20 -11.12 11.96 -0.17
N ASN A 21 -10.33 10.98 0.30
CA ASN A 21 -9.17 10.48 -0.43
C ASN A 21 -9.56 9.82 -1.74
N TYR A 22 -10.61 9.00 -1.74
CA TYR A 22 -11.15 8.40 -2.97
C TYR A 22 -11.54 9.47 -4.00
N ASN A 23 -12.26 10.52 -3.58
CA ASN A 23 -12.73 11.59 -4.46
C ASN A 23 -11.60 12.41 -5.10
N LYS A 24 -10.43 12.47 -4.46
CA LYS A 24 -9.25 13.12 -5.05
C LYS A 24 -8.77 12.41 -6.30
N PHE A 25 -8.74 11.07 -6.30
CA PHE A 25 -8.18 10.27 -7.39
C PHE A 25 -9.23 9.80 -8.41
N SER A 26 -10.49 9.64 -8.02
CA SER A 26 -11.55 9.11 -8.90
C SER A 26 -11.92 10.01 -10.08
N LYS A 27 -11.37 11.22 -10.12
CA LYS A 27 -11.49 12.17 -11.25
C LYS A 27 -10.48 11.87 -12.36
N ASP A 28 -9.37 11.25 -12.00
CA ASP A 28 -8.21 11.06 -12.87
C ASP A 28 -8.21 9.73 -13.61
N GLY A 29 -8.90 8.73 -13.07
CA GLY A 29 -8.96 7.41 -13.66
C GLY A 29 -9.73 6.43 -12.80
N ASP A 30 -9.73 5.17 -13.25
CA ASP A 30 -10.35 4.07 -12.53
C ASP A 30 -9.41 3.58 -11.43
N ILE A 31 -9.93 3.45 -10.21
CA ILE A 31 -9.12 3.09 -9.04
C ILE A 31 -9.09 1.58 -8.89
N TYR A 32 -7.87 1.05 -8.84
CA TYR A 32 -7.62 -0.33 -8.43
C TYR A 32 -6.83 -0.33 -7.12
N TYR A 33 -7.50 -0.77 -6.04
CA TYR A 33 -6.91 -0.77 -4.71
C TYR A 33 -5.99 -1.99 -4.49
N PRO A 34 -4.69 -1.80 -4.21
CA PRO A 34 -3.79 -2.91 -3.93
C PRO A 34 -3.97 -3.45 -2.51
N LEU A 35 -4.51 -4.68 -2.37
CA LEU A 35 -4.80 -5.30 -1.08
C LEU A 35 -3.58 -5.42 -0.17
N LYS A 36 -2.38 -5.57 -0.74
CA LYS A 36 -1.13 -5.59 0.03
C LYS A 36 -0.89 -4.35 0.88
N THR A 37 -1.63 -3.26 0.62
CA THR A 37 -1.52 -2.03 1.40
C THR A 37 -2.19 -2.16 2.77
N ASN A 38 -3.40 -2.72 2.77
CA ASN A 38 -4.13 -3.09 3.97
C ASN A 38 -5.30 -4.01 3.57
N SER A 39 -5.28 -5.25 4.03
CA SER A 39 -6.28 -6.28 3.73
C SER A 39 -7.36 -6.43 4.81
N ASN A 40 -7.50 -5.43 5.69
CA ASN A 40 -8.51 -5.46 6.74
C ASN A 40 -9.93 -5.53 6.18
N GLU A 41 -10.76 -6.47 6.69
CA GLU A 41 -12.12 -6.72 6.20
C GLU A 41 -13.01 -5.47 6.30
N ASN A 42 -12.96 -4.72 7.42
CA ASN A 42 -13.77 -3.49 7.59
C ASN A 42 -13.39 -2.40 6.57
N LEU A 43 -12.09 -2.27 6.27
CA LEU A 43 -11.62 -1.34 5.25
C LEU A 43 -12.08 -1.78 3.85
N ILE A 44 -11.99 -3.07 3.53
CA ILE A 44 -12.42 -3.62 2.24
C ILE A 44 -13.93 -3.44 2.05
N GLU A 45 -14.74 -3.67 3.08
CA GLU A 45 -16.17 -3.41 3.06
C GLU A 45 -16.49 -1.94 2.76
N ALA A 46 -15.82 -1.00 3.43
CA ALA A 46 -15.97 0.43 3.14
C ALA A 46 -15.53 0.78 1.71
N LEU A 47 -14.39 0.23 1.24
CA LEU A 47 -13.91 0.41 -0.13
C LEU A 47 -14.87 -0.20 -1.16
N SER A 48 -15.54 -1.32 -0.86
CA SER A 48 -16.44 -1.98 -1.80
C SER A 48 -17.58 -1.09 -2.24
N THR A 49 -18.05 -0.20 -1.38
CA THR A 49 -19.09 0.78 -1.70
C THR A 49 -18.58 1.90 -2.61
N LEU A 50 -17.33 2.34 -2.43
CA LEU A 50 -16.70 3.38 -3.24
C LEU A 50 -16.26 2.86 -4.60
N LEU A 51 -15.72 1.64 -4.62
CA LEU A 51 -15.23 0.98 -5.82
C LEU A 51 -16.34 0.26 -6.61
N ASN A 52 -17.62 0.51 -6.35
CA ASN A 52 -18.74 -0.17 -7.01
C ASN A 52 -18.93 0.24 -8.49
N LYS A 53 -18.28 1.30 -8.97
CA LYS A 53 -18.25 1.65 -10.39
C LYS A 53 -17.65 0.51 -11.22
N ALA A 54 -18.21 0.25 -12.39
CA ALA A 54 -17.90 -0.92 -13.21
C ALA A 54 -16.40 -1.12 -13.53
N ASN A 55 -15.67 -0.02 -13.69
CA ASN A 55 -14.27 -0.05 -14.09
C ASN A 55 -13.26 -0.07 -12.93
N ASN A 56 -13.73 0.12 -11.68
CA ASN A 56 -12.87 0.05 -10.50
C ASN A 56 -12.68 -1.40 -10.05
N GLY A 57 -11.57 -1.67 -9.33
CA GLY A 57 -11.26 -3.01 -8.89
C GLY A 57 -10.23 -3.12 -7.78
N TYR A 58 -9.68 -4.30 -7.65
CA TYR A 58 -8.70 -4.65 -6.64
C TYR A 58 -7.47 -5.27 -7.28
N LEU A 59 -6.29 -4.89 -6.80
CA LEU A 59 -5.04 -5.55 -7.15
C LEU A 59 -4.73 -6.61 -6.09
N ILE A 60 -4.66 -7.85 -6.52
CA ILE A 60 -4.31 -8.99 -5.69
C ILE A 60 -2.93 -9.53 -6.05
N SER A 61 -2.16 -9.96 -5.05
CA SER A 61 -0.79 -10.45 -5.23
C SER A 61 -0.56 -11.86 -4.65
N SER A 62 -1.60 -12.49 -4.12
CA SER A 62 -1.55 -13.83 -3.53
C SER A 62 -2.90 -14.52 -3.58
N LEU A 63 -2.92 -15.84 -3.41
CA LEU A 63 -4.16 -16.61 -3.22
C LEU A 63 -4.91 -16.16 -1.97
N TYR A 64 -4.19 -15.78 -0.90
CA TYR A 64 -4.83 -15.23 0.30
C TYR A 64 -5.69 -14.00 -0.02
N HIS A 65 -5.19 -13.06 -0.81
CA HIS A 65 -5.97 -11.89 -1.24
C HIS A 65 -7.20 -12.28 -2.08
N PHE A 66 -7.05 -13.26 -2.96
CA PHE A 66 -8.16 -13.76 -3.77
C PHE A 66 -9.26 -14.36 -2.90
N GLU A 67 -8.92 -15.28 -2.01
CA GLU A 67 -9.88 -15.97 -1.13
C GLU A 67 -10.55 -14.98 -0.16
N LEU A 68 -9.81 -13.99 0.35
CA LEU A 68 -10.36 -12.96 1.21
C LEU A 68 -11.44 -12.15 0.48
N LEU A 69 -11.16 -11.65 -0.72
CA LEU A 69 -12.15 -10.90 -1.50
C LEU A 69 -13.36 -11.74 -1.87
N LYS A 70 -13.14 -13.01 -2.23
CA LYS A 70 -14.20 -13.94 -2.54
C LYS A 70 -15.10 -14.21 -1.33
N LYS A 71 -14.50 -14.39 -0.13
CA LYS A 71 -15.23 -14.49 1.16
C LYS A 71 -16.12 -13.27 1.40
N LEU A 72 -15.64 -12.08 1.05
CA LEU A 72 -16.38 -10.80 1.18
C LEU A 72 -17.38 -10.55 0.03
N GLY A 73 -17.61 -11.52 -0.86
CA GLY A 73 -18.57 -11.41 -1.94
C GLY A 73 -18.12 -10.55 -3.13
N ILE A 74 -16.84 -10.21 -3.21
CA ILE A 74 -16.29 -9.44 -4.34
C ILE A 74 -16.07 -10.36 -5.55
N SER A 75 -16.65 -9.98 -6.69
CA SER A 75 -16.54 -10.78 -7.92
C SER A 75 -15.09 -10.89 -8.40
N PRO A 76 -14.60 -12.09 -8.80
CA PRO A 76 -13.30 -12.29 -9.41
C PRO A 76 -13.04 -11.43 -10.65
N SER A 77 -14.09 -11.06 -11.40
CA SER A 77 -13.97 -10.15 -12.56
C SER A 77 -13.49 -8.74 -12.21
N ARG A 78 -13.54 -8.37 -10.93
CA ARG A 78 -13.05 -7.08 -10.40
C ARG A 78 -11.64 -7.16 -9.83
N MET A 79 -10.97 -8.30 -9.98
CA MET A 79 -9.64 -8.54 -9.46
C MET A 79 -8.62 -8.54 -10.60
N CYS A 80 -7.52 -7.83 -10.40
CA CYS A 80 -6.33 -7.89 -11.24
C CYS A 80 -5.21 -8.58 -10.47
N PHE A 81 -4.67 -9.67 -11.00
CA PHE A 81 -3.53 -10.35 -10.40
C PHE A 81 -2.23 -9.74 -10.89
N ILE A 82 -1.45 -9.18 -9.96
CA ILE A 82 -0.26 -8.36 -10.27
C ILE A 82 1.08 -9.01 -9.90
N ASN A 83 1.08 -10.17 -9.26
CA ASN A 83 2.32 -10.84 -8.90
C ASN A 83 2.84 -11.67 -10.08
N VAL A 84 3.93 -11.19 -10.71
CA VAL A 84 4.56 -11.83 -11.86
C VAL A 84 5.54 -12.96 -11.48
N LEU A 85 5.82 -13.13 -10.17
CA LEU A 85 6.79 -14.08 -9.61
C LEU A 85 6.09 -15.25 -8.92
N VAL A 86 5.19 -15.93 -9.63
CA VAL A 86 4.46 -17.08 -9.11
C VAL A 86 4.47 -18.22 -10.12
N GLU A 87 4.25 -19.42 -9.62
CA GLU A 87 4.11 -20.62 -10.41
C GLU A 87 2.85 -20.56 -11.29
N LYS A 88 2.91 -21.20 -12.46
CA LYS A 88 1.80 -21.23 -13.43
C LYS A 88 0.51 -21.82 -12.86
N GLU A 89 0.62 -22.73 -11.90
CA GLU A 89 -0.51 -23.37 -11.22
C GLU A 89 -1.34 -22.36 -10.44
N THR A 90 -0.70 -21.36 -9.82
CA THR A 90 -1.39 -20.26 -9.13
C THR A 90 -2.18 -19.40 -10.13
N ILE A 91 -1.57 -19.05 -11.26
CA ILE A 91 -2.25 -18.24 -12.29
C ILE A 91 -3.41 -19.02 -12.90
N ARG A 92 -3.21 -20.32 -13.18
CA ARG A 92 -4.24 -21.20 -13.70
C ARG A 92 -5.43 -21.31 -12.72
N TYR A 93 -5.15 -21.52 -11.44
CA TYR A 93 -6.19 -21.57 -10.41
C TYR A 93 -7.05 -20.29 -10.40
N LEU A 94 -6.41 -19.11 -10.45
CA LEU A 94 -7.11 -17.83 -10.48
C LEU A 94 -7.95 -17.68 -11.75
N TYR A 95 -7.41 -18.07 -12.92
CA TYR A 95 -8.15 -18.03 -14.18
C TYR A 95 -9.38 -18.97 -14.15
N ASP A 96 -9.21 -20.21 -13.70
CA ASP A 96 -10.28 -21.21 -13.58
C ASP A 96 -11.37 -20.75 -12.59
N ASN A 97 -11.02 -19.92 -11.60
CA ASN A 97 -11.93 -19.32 -10.63
C ASN A 97 -12.45 -17.91 -11.02
N GLY A 98 -12.31 -17.51 -12.28
CA GLY A 98 -13.00 -16.35 -12.84
C GLY A 98 -12.24 -15.04 -12.83
N VAL A 99 -10.97 -14.99 -12.40
CA VAL A 99 -10.12 -13.81 -12.62
C VAL A 99 -9.87 -13.65 -14.12
N ARG A 100 -10.00 -12.42 -14.63
CA ARG A 100 -9.85 -12.12 -16.05
C ARG A 100 -8.90 -10.96 -16.34
N PHE A 101 -8.19 -10.46 -15.33
CA PHE A 101 -7.18 -9.43 -15.49
C PHE A 101 -5.87 -9.89 -14.84
N PHE A 102 -4.81 -10.01 -15.64
CA PHE A 102 -3.50 -10.51 -15.22
C PHE A 102 -2.38 -9.60 -15.66
N THR A 103 -1.29 -9.61 -14.90
CA THR A 103 -0.05 -8.88 -15.22
C THR A 103 1.08 -9.86 -15.51
N PHE A 104 1.84 -9.61 -16.57
CA PHE A 104 3.03 -10.36 -16.95
C PHE A 104 4.19 -9.40 -17.24
N ASP A 105 5.41 -9.87 -17.07
CA ASP A 105 6.64 -9.12 -17.36
C ASP A 105 7.65 -9.90 -18.20
N CYS A 106 7.30 -11.09 -18.68
CA CYS A 106 8.12 -11.83 -19.63
C CYS A 106 7.27 -12.68 -20.57
N LEU A 107 7.78 -12.88 -21.77
CA LEU A 107 7.12 -13.65 -22.84
C LEU A 107 6.95 -15.12 -22.44
N LYS A 108 7.87 -15.67 -21.66
CA LYS A 108 7.81 -17.06 -21.22
C LYS A 108 6.55 -17.35 -20.40
N SER A 109 6.32 -16.58 -19.33
CA SER A 109 5.13 -16.78 -18.47
C SER A 109 3.82 -16.46 -19.20
N LEU A 110 3.83 -15.48 -20.12
CA LEU A 110 2.70 -15.22 -20.99
C LEU A 110 2.44 -16.39 -21.96
N GLY A 111 3.50 -17.01 -22.51
CA GLY A 111 3.42 -18.22 -23.34
C GLY A 111 2.84 -19.42 -22.60
N GLU A 112 3.27 -19.64 -21.35
CA GLU A 112 2.71 -20.69 -20.49
C GLU A 112 1.22 -20.45 -20.16
N PHE A 113 0.80 -19.20 -20.03
CA PHE A 113 -0.58 -18.84 -19.76
C PHE A 113 -1.52 -19.23 -20.90
N VAL A 114 -1.12 -19.05 -22.15
CA VAL A 114 -1.97 -19.41 -23.31
C VAL A 114 -2.18 -20.91 -23.51
N GLU A 115 -1.41 -21.76 -22.84
CA GLU A 115 -1.61 -23.21 -22.87
C GLU A 115 -3.00 -23.63 -22.32
N TYR A 116 -3.57 -22.80 -21.42
CA TYR A 116 -4.84 -23.12 -20.72
C TYR A 116 -5.84 -21.96 -20.70
N ALA A 117 -5.45 -20.75 -21.08
CA ALA A 117 -6.32 -19.58 -21.01
C ALA A 117 -6.72 -19.08 -22.41
N ASN A 118 -7.98 -18.68 -22.55
CA ASN A 118 -8.45 -18.01 -23.76
C ASN A 118 -8.07 -16.52 -23.70
N LEU A 119 -7.07 -16.12 -24.48
CA LEU A 119 -6.58 -14.74 -24.51
C LEU A 119 -7.64 -13.71 -24.94
N ARG A 120 -8.68 -14.11 -25.67
CA ARG A 120 -9.76 -13.18 -26.08
C ARG A 120 -10.65 -12.73 -24.94
N GLU A 121 -10.64 -13.46 -23.82
CA GLU A 121 -11.52 -13.21 -22.67
C GLU A 121 -10.80 -12.47 -21.54
N VAL A 122 -9.51 -12.23 -21.67
CA VAL A 122 -8.69 -11.67 -20.58
C VAL A 122 -8.13 -10.30 -20.93
N LYS A 123 -8.00 -9.48 -19.89
CA LYS A 123 -7.27 -8.22 -19.90
C LYS A 123 -5.84 -8.49 -19.44
N ILE A 124 -4.85 -8.02 -20.19
CA ILE A 124 -3.44 -8.25 -19.90
C ILE A 124 -2.72 -6.93 -19.70
N ALA A 125 -2.09 -6.75 -18.53
CA ALA A 125 -1.11 -5.71 -18.30
C ALA A 125 0.29 -6.26 -18.53
N ILE A 126 1.09 -5.57 -19.32
CA ILE A 126 2.52 -5.84 -19.42
C ILE A 126 3.21 -4.90 -18.46
N ARG A 127 3.86 -5.44 -17.43
CA ARG A 127 4.60 -4.65 -16.47
C ARG A 127 5.91 -4.17 -17.05
N LEU A 128 6.03 -2.85 -17.20
CA LEU A 128 7.21 -2.19 -17.73
C LEU A 128 8.27 -2.01 -16.64
N SER A 129 9.52 -2.32 -16.93
CA SER A 129 10.65 -1.92 -16.11
C SER A 129 10.94 -0.43 -16.30
N THR A 130 10.94 0.32 -15.22
CA THR A 130 11.28 1.75 -15.24
C THR A 130 12.78 2.02 -15.15
N MET A 131 13.62 0.97 -15.03
CA MET A 131 15.09 1.09 -14.99
C MET A 131 15.69 1.71 -16.23
N GLN A 132 15.08 1.48 -17.41
CA GLN A 132 15.56 2.06 -18.68
C GLN A 132 15.37 3.57 -18.73
N ILE A 133 14.39 4.08 -18.01
CA ILE A 133 14.05 5.50 -17.95
C ILE A 133 14.88 6.19 -16.88
N TYR A 134 15.02 5.53 -15.75
CA TYR A 134 15.84 5.95 -14.61
C TYR A 134 16.94 4.93 -14.42
N LYS A 135 18.17 5.26 -14.73
CA LYS A 135 19.36 4.40 -14.55
C LYS A 135 19.65 4.07 -13.08
N ASP A 136 18.60 4.04 -12.27
CA ASP A 136 18.66 3.87 -10.84
C ASP A 136 18.23 2.46 -10.44
N LYS A 137 18.84 1.92 -9.43
CA LYS A 137 18.64 0.67 -8.69
C LYS A 137 17.97 -0.50 -9.43
N PHE A 138 18.71 -1.59 -9.54
CA PHE A 138 18.26 -2.90 -10.02
C PHE A 138 16.89 -3.27 -9.44
N THR A 139 15.96 -3.61 -10.32
CA THR A 139 14.70 -4.31 -9.99
C THR A 139 14.60 -5.57 -10.83
N HIS A 140 14.17 -6.65 -10.21
CA HIS A 140 13.90 -7.92 -10.87
C HIS A 140 12.49 -7.99 -11.47
N LEU A 141 11.76 -6.88 -11.45
CA LEU A 141 10.38 -6.79 -11.93
C LEU A 141 10.28 -5.88 -13.15
N GLY A 142 9.49 -6.32 -14.11
CA GLY A 142 9.14 -5.57 -15.31
C GLY A 142 9.98 -5.91 -16.54
N ALA A 143 9.32 -5.90 -17.68
CA ALA A 143 9.92 -6.13 -19.00
C ALA A 143 10.62 -4.88 -19.53
N GLU A 144 11.72 -5.08 -20.22
CA GLU A 144 12.38 -4.05 -21.02
C GLU A 144 11.63 -3.79 -22.33
N LEU A 145 12.03 -2.73 -23.07
CA LEU A 145 11.35 -2.30 -24.28
C LEU A 145 11.18 -3.42 -25.31
N GLU A 146 12.26 -4.12 -25.65
CA GLU A 146 12.22 -5.18 -26.65
C GLU A 146 11.33 -6.34 -26.25
N GLU A 147 11.40 -6.75 -24.97
CA GLU A 147 10.55 -7.80 -24.44
C GLU A 147 9.09 -7.37 -24.43
N THR A 148 8.82 -6.13 -24.02
CA THR A 148 7.46 -5.57 -24.03
C THR A 148 6.87 -5.57 -25.43
N LEU A 149 7.63 -5.14 -26.45
CA LEU A 149 7.18 -5.15 -27.85
C LEU A 149 6.92 -6.57 -28.36
N ARG A 150 7.79 -7.54 -28.02
CA ARG A 150 7.56 -8.96 -28.35
C ARG A 150 6.29 -9.52 -27.68
N MET A 151 6.03 -9.16 -26.45
CA MET A 151 4.81 -9.56 -25.74
C MET A 151 3.56 -8.94 -26.40
N ILE A 152 3.60 -7.67 -26.81
CA ILE A 152 2.51 -7.01 -27.53
C ILE A 152 2.23 -7.73 -28.86
N GLU A 153 3.28 -8.04 -29.64
CA GLU A 153 3.13 -8.75 -30.90
C GLU A 153 2.55 -10.16 -30.67
N PHE A 154 3.01 -10.87 -29.64
CA PHE A 154 2.48 -12.16 -29.25
C PHE A 154 0.99 -12.09 -28.91
N LEU A 155 0.53 -11.11 -28.14
CA LEU A 155 -0.87 -10.90 -27.80
C LEU A 155 -1.71 -10.64 -29.04
N LYS A 156 -1.25 -9.77 -29.94
CA LYS A 156 -1.93 -9.48 -31.22
C LYS A 156 -2.09 -10.75 -32.07
N ARG A 157 -1.03 -11.52 -32.25
CA ARG A 157 -1.04 -12.77 -33.04
C ARG A 157 -1.99 -13.83 -32.46
N ASN A 158 -2.16 -13.86 -31.14
CA ASN A 158 -3.06 -14.78 -30.44
C ASN A 158 -4.47 -14.21 -30.20
N GLY A 159 -4.80 -13.11 -30.89
CA GLY A 159 -6.15 -12.54 -30.92
C GLY A 159 -6.58 -11.79 -29.64
N ASN A 160 -5.65 -11.45 -28.74
CA ASN A 160 -5.95 -10.55 -27.65
C ASN A 160 -5.97 -9.10 -28.13
N SER A 161 -7.06 -8.41 -27.86
CA SER A 161 -7.22 -6.97 -28.16
C SER A 161 -7.34 -6.10 -26.91
N ASN A 162 -7.28 -6.68 -25.72
CA ASN A 162 -7.46 -5.99 -24.44
C ASN A 162 -6.18 -6.05 -23.59
N TYR A 163 -5.16 -5.34 -24.05
CA TYR A 163 -3.88 -5.26 -23.35
C TYR A 163 -3.44 -3.80 -23.16
N GLY A 164 -2.59 -3.61 -22.16
CA GLY A 164 -2.01 -2.32 -21.82
C GLY A 164 -0.69 -2.45 -21.08
N ILE A 165 -0.15 -1.33 -20.66
CA ILE A 165 1.10 -1.26 -19.91
C ILE A 165 0.80 -0.91 -18.46
N SER A 166 1.48 -1.57 -17.52
CA SER A 166 1.55 -1.15 -16.12
C SER A 166 2.98 -0.78 -15.73
N PHE A 167 3.13 0.19 -14.86
CA PHE A 167 4.42 0.57 -14.30
C PHE A 167 4.29 1.05 -12.87
N TYR A 168 5.40 1.01 -12.13
CA TYR A 168 5.47 1.44 -10.74
C TYR A 168 6.57 2.49 -10.55
N ILE A 169 6.20 3.64 -9.98
CA ILE A 169 7.14 4.72 -9.66
C ILE A 169 7.71 4.46 -8.27
N GLN A 170 9.00 4.16 -8.18
CA GLN A 170 9.66 3.90 -6.90
C GLN A 170 9.75 5.18 -6.04
N LYS A 171 9.64 5.01 -4.72
CA LYS A 171 9.62 6.13 -3.76
C LYS A 171 10.90 6.99 -3.81
N ASN A 172 12.05 6.38 -4.09
CA ASN A 172 13.35 7.07 -4.09
C ASN A 172 13.59 7.95 -5.33
N ILE A 173 12.83 7.72 -6.40
CA ILE A 173 12.91 8.50 -7.66
C ILE A 173 12.05 9.78 -7.57
N LYS A 174 11.19 9.89 -6.58
CA LYS A 174 10.17 10.95 -6.44
C LYS A 174 10.72 12.33 -6.07
N THR A 175 11.99 12.43 -5.75
CA THR A 175 12.68 13.72 -5.47
C THR A 175 13.16 14.41 -6.73
N GLU A 176 13.19 13.74 -7.87
CA GLU A 176 13.52 14.35 -9.14
C GLU A 176 12.27 14.99 -9.75
N ASN A 177 12.37 16.26 -10.12
CA ASN A 177 11.30 16.96 -10.83
C ASN A 177 11.02 16.25 -12.16
N ASN A 178 9.71 16.01 -12.46
CA ASN A 178 9.20 15.47 -13.72
C ASN A 178 9.41 13.95 -13.98
N VAL A 179 9.63 13.14 -12.93
CA VAL A 179 9.76 11.68 -13.09
C VAL A 179 8.53 11.07 -13.77
N PHE A 180 7.37 11.48 -13.33
CA PHE A 180 6.10 10.99 -13.85
C PHE A 180 5.93 11.34 -15.32
N GLU A 181 6.16 12.59 -15.67
CA GLU A 181 6.08 13.09 -17.04
C GLU A 181 7.05 12.39 -17.97
N ASN A 182 8.29 12.15 -17.52
CA ASN A 182 9.31 11.45 -18.31
C ASN A 182 8.90 9.99 -18.62
N ILE A 183 8.29 9.28 -17.65
CA ILE A 183 7.77 7.91 -17.91
C ILE A 183 6.65 7.97 -18.94
N LEU A 184 5.72 8.90 -18.79
CA LEU A 184 4.60 9.02 -19.72
C LEU A 184 5.06 9.42 -21.11
N GLN A 185 6.04 10.33 -21.24
CA GLN A 185 6.64 10.69 -22.50
C GLN A 185 7.32 9.47 -23.14
N TYR A 186 8.10 8.70 -22.38
CA TYR A 186 8.72 7.48 -22.87
C TYR A 186 7.67 6.49 -23.40
N ILE A 187 6.57 6.27 -22.69
CA ILE A 187 5.49 5.40 -23.11
C ILE A 187 4.86 5.92 -24.40
N GLN A 188 4.63 7.23 -24.53
CA GLN A 188 4.09 7.85 -25.74
C GLN A 188 5.00 7.62 -26.95
N GLU A 189 6.32 7.85 -26.78
CA GLU A 189 7.29 7.73 -27.88
C GLU A 189 7.48 6.28 -28.35
N LYS A 190 7.50 5.32 -27.42
CA LYS A 190 7.85 3.92 -27.72
C LYS A 190 6.65 3.04 -28.07
N TYR A 191 5.44 3.42 -27.64
CA TYR A 191 4.25 2.56 -27.76
C TYR A 191 3.07 3.22 -28.49
N SER A 192 3.25 4.37 -29.17
CA SER A 192 2.19 5.07 -29.93
C SER A 192 1.46 4.17 -30.93
N ASP A 193 2.20 3.29 -31.63
CA ASP A 193 1.65 2.40 -32.66
C ASP A 193 1.23 1.03 -32.12
N SER A 194 1.25 0.85 -30.78
CA SER A 194 1.04 -0.44 -30.16
C SER A 194 -0.43 -0.80 -29.94
N ASN A 195 -1.38 0.13 -30.16
CA ASN A 195 -2.82 -0.06 -29.92
C ASN A 195 -3.16 -0.49 -28.47
N LEU A 196 -2.48 0.10 -27.52
CA LEU A 196 -2.76 -0.14 -26.11
C LEU A 196 -4.21 0.26 -25.79
N LYS A 197 -4.87 -0.47 -24.89
CA LYS A 197 -6.22 -0.14 -24.42
C LYS A 197 -6.21 0.64 -23.12
N PHE A 198 -5.18 0.46 -22.29
CA PHE A 198 -5.06 1.13 -21.03
C PHE A 198 -3.60 1.33 -20.61
N VAL A 199 -3.42 2.23 -19.67
CA VAL A 199 -2.19 2.39 -18.88
C VAL A 199 -2.54 2.30 -17.40
N SER A 200 -1.81 1.46 -16.65
CA SER A 200 -1.96 1.28 -15.21
C SER A 200 -0.75 1.88 -14.49
N ILE A 201 -1.02 2.78 -13.54
CA ILE A 201 -0.02 3.64 -12.90
C ILE A 201 0.06 3.32 -11.42
N GLY A 202 1.18 2.73 -11.00
CA GLY A 202 1.48 2.43 -9.60
C GLY A 202 2.46 3.42 -8.98
N GLY A 203 2.49 3.41 -7.64
CA GLY A 203 3.40 4.26 -6.88
C GLY A 203 2.99 5.72 -6.79
N ILE A 204 1.74 6.04 -7.07
CA ILE A 204 1.17 7.39 -6.96
C ILE A 204 1.28 7.88 -5.51
N ASN A 205 1.81 9.08 -5.30
CA ASN A 205 2.03 9.68 -3.98
C ASN A 205 1.70 11.17 -3.88
N THR A 206 1.19 11.76 -4.95
CA THR A 206 0.78 13.17 -5.04
C THR A 206 -0.45 13.25 -5.92
N GLU A 207 -1.12 14.38 -5.90
CA GLU A 207 -2.11 14.71 -6.91
C GLU A 207 -1.45 14.65 -8.29
N ILE A 208 -2.11 13.99 -9.22
CA ILE A 208 -1.62 13.85 -10.60
C ILE A 208 -2.12 15.06 -11.37
N ASN A 209 -1.27 15.61 -12.23
CA ASN A 209 -1.68 16.67 -13.14
C ASN A 209 -2.63 16.09 -14.21
N HIS A 210 -3.91 16.40 -14.13
CA HIS A 210 -4.95 15.95 -15.07
C HIS A 210 -4.58 16.15 -16.53
N LYS A 211 -3.98 17.30 -16.86
CA LYS A 211 -3.59 17.62 -18.25
C LYS A 211 -2.60 16.59 -18.81
N VAL A 212 -1.69 16.10 -17.98
CA VAL A 212 -0.71 15.08 -18.40
C VAL A 212 -1.39 13.75 -18.69
N LEU A 213 -2.42 13.38 -17.91
CA LEU A 213 -3.20 12.17 -18.15
C LEU A 213 -4.09 12.26 -19.39
N ASP A 214 -4.69 13.43 -19.62
CA ASP A 214 -5.50 13.69 -20.81
C ASP A 214 -4.64 13.67 -22.08
N ASP A 215 -3.45 14.27 -22.02
CA ASP A 215 -2.46 14.21 -23.11
C ASP A 215 -2.03 12.76 -23.41
N LEU A 216 -1.76 11.96 -22.37
CA LEU A 216 -1.43 10.54 -22.52
C LEU A 216 -2.57 9.78 -23.20
N LYS A 217 -3.80 9.98 -22.71
CA LYS A 217 -5.00 9.33 -23.23
C LYS A 217 -5.23 9.65 -24.69
N SER A 218 -5.10 10.93 -25.04
CA SER A 218 -5.26 11.42 -26.41
C SER A 218 -4.19 10.88 -27.37
N LYS A 219 -2.91 10.98 -27.00
CA LYS A 219 -1.77 10.60 -27.85
C LYS A 219 -1.69 9.09 -28.07
N LEU A 220 -1.94 8.28 -27.05
CA LEU A 220 -1.94 6.82 -27.15
C LEU A 220 -3.29 6.25 -27.61
N LYS A 221 -4.34 7.08 -27.69
CA LYS A 221 -5.72 6.67 -28.01
C LYS A 221 -6.22 5.56 -27.08
N ILE A 222 -5.81 5.58 -25.81
CA ILE A 222 -6.21 4.60 -24.81
C ILE A 222 -7.62 4.89 -24.27
N GLU A 223 -8.32 3.83 -23.95
CA GLU A 223 -9.69 3.90 -23.44
C GLU A 223 -9.73 4.13 -21.91
N GLN A 224 -8.69 3.65 -21.20
CA GLN A 224 -8.69 3.62 -19.74
C GLN A 224 -7.34 4.02 -19.14
N ILE A 225 -7.39 4.80 -18.06
CA ILE A 225 -6.28 5.00 -17.13
C ILE A 225 -6.66 4.33 -15.81
N ILE A 226 -5.81 3.42 -15.34
CA ILE A 226 -5.96 2.75 -14.06
C ILE A 226 -4.97 3.35 -13.07
N LEU A 227 -5.47 3.72 -11.91
CA LEU A 227 -4.68 4.28 -10.82
C LEU A 227 -4.56 3.24 -9.70
N GLU A 228 -3.34 2.76 -9.45
CA GLU A 228 -3.03 1.79 -8.40
C GLU A 228 -2.79 2.54 -7.07
N VAL A 229 -3.84 3.12 -6.49
CA VAL A 229 -3.73 3.95 -5.30
C VAL A 229 -3.84 3.11 -4.04
N GLY A 230 -2.73 2.93 -3.35
CA GLY A 230 -2.67 2.20 -2.07
C GLY A 230 -2.53 3.14 -0.88
N ARG A 231 -1.29 3.46 -0.52
CA ARG A 231 -0.95 4.26 0.67
C ARG A 231 -1.76 5.56 0.78
N TYR A 232 -1.83 6.34 -0.26
CA TYR A 232 -2.54 7.63 -0.27
C TYR A 232 -4.06 7.54 -0.07
N LEU A 233 -4.62 6.38 -0.37
CA LEU A 233 -6.05 6.17 -0.19
C LEU A 233 -6.39 5.90 1.28
N VAL A 234 -5.51 5.21 2.01
CA VAL A 234 -5.88 4.63 3.31
C VAL A 234 -4.98 5.03 4.49
N GLU A 235 -3.78 5.58 4.27
CA GLU A 235 -2.79 5.79 5.34
C GLU A 235 -3.32 6.66 6.48
N ASP A 236 -3.95 7.79 6.17
CA ASP A 236 -4.47 8.77 7.11
C ASP A 236 -5.92 8.49 7.56
N THR A 237 -6.47 7.37 7.14
CA THR A 237 -7.84 6.96 7.51
C THR A 237 -7.90 6.16 8.80
N ILE A 238 -6.77 5.64 9.27
CA ILE A 238 -6.70 4.80 10.47
C ILE A 238 -5.64 5.33 11.42
N GLU A 239 -6.00 5.40 12.70
CA GLU A 239 -5.07 5.61 13.80
C GLU A 239 -5.17 4.43 14.80
N SER A 240 -4.09 4.15 15.53
CA SER A 240 -4.06 3.08 16.53
C SER A 240 -3.84 3.66 17.94
N GLU A 241 -4.58 3.15 18.92
CA GLU A 241 -4.32 3.38 20.34
C GLU A 241 -3.62 2.16 20.92
N THR A 242 -2.45 2.37 21.51
CA THR A 242 -1.66 1.37 22.20
C THR A 242 -1.38 1.82 23.64
N ARG A 243 -0.82 0.94 24.46
CA ARG A 243 -0.48 1.27 25.86
C ARG A 243 1.01 1.15 26.11
N ILE A 244 1.50 1.97 27.05
CA ILE A 244 2.80 1.78 27.70
C ILE A 244 2.68 0.56 28.63
N ILE A 245 3.39 -0.52 28.29
CA ILE A 245 3.38 -1.77 29.07
C ILE A 245 4.49 -1.78 30.13
N ARG A 246 5.48 -0.91 29.98
CA ARG A 246 6.58 -0.75 30.92
C ARG A 246 7.21 0.61 30.75
N ASP A 247 7.64 1.19 31.86
CA ASP A 247 8.49 2.38 31.89
C ASP A 247 9.67 2.19 32.87
N LYS A 248 10.79 2.78 32.55
CA LYS A 248 11.99 2.76 33.42
C LYS A 248 12.98 3.85 33.00
N MET A 249 13.91 4.17 33.90
CA MET A 249 15.09 4.95 33.57
C MET A 249 16.24 4.03 33.15
N ILE A 250 16.93 4.38 32.07
CA ILE A 250 18.19 3.76 31.64
C ILE A 250 19.21 4.88 31.58
N GLY A 251 20.14 4.95 32.54
CA GLY A 251 20.95 6.13 32.75
C GLY A 251 20.05 7.33 33.06
N ASN A 252 20.19 8.40 32.30
CA ASN A 252 19.38 9.62 32.44
C ASN A 252 18.19 9.68 31.45
N THR A 253 18.00 8.65 30.62
CA THR A 253 16.95 8.65 29.60
C THR A 253 15.74 7.85 30.06
N LYS A 254 14.55 8.46 30.01
CA LYS A 254 13.28 7.77 30.21
C LYS A 254 13.06 6.81 29.05
N THR A 255 12.82 5.54 29.37
CA THR A 255 12.49 4.51 28.40
C THR A 255 11.09 4.02 28.62
N ILE A 256 10.27 4.04 27.58
CA ILE A 256 8.93 3.45 27.58
C ILE A 256 8.87 2.31 26.57
N VAL A 257 8.18 1.23 26.95
CA VAL A 257 7.90 0.10 26.08
C VAL A 257 6.40 0.11 25.79
N ILE A 258 6.05 0.20 24.51
CA ILE A 258 4.66 0.12 24.06
C ILE A 258 4.36 -1.26 23.49
N LYS A 259 3.08 -1.63 23.38
CA LYS A 259 2.69 -2.94 22.84
C LYS A 259 3.10 -3.16 21.40
N ASN A 260 2.95 -2.13 20.57
CA ASN A 260 3.39 -2.15 19.18
C ASN A 260 4.91 -1.98 19.13
N GLY A 261 5.52 -2.59 18.11
CA GLY A 261 6.94 -2.47 17.86
C GLY A 261 7.27 -2.67 16.38
N ILE A 262 8.53 -2.82 16.08
CA ILE A 262 9.00 -3.07 14.71
C ILE A 262 8.28 -4.28 14.11
N TYR A 263 8.07 -5.33 14.91
CA TYR A 263 7.44 -6.58 14.48
C TYR A 263 5.91 -6.58 14.58
N SER A 264 5.32 -5.47 14.99
CA SER A 264 3.87 -5.30 15.14
C SER A 264 3.41 -3.91 14.68
N GLY A 265 3.79 -3.57 13.45
CA GLY A 265 3.30 -2.39 12.75
C GLY A 265 4.38 -1.39 12.31
N PHE A 266 5.49 -1.25 13.03
CA PHE A 266 6.51 -0.24 12.71
C PHE A 266 7.59 -0.73 11.71
N PHE A 267 7.31 -1.78 10.92
CA PHE A 267 8.29 -2.37 10.01
C PHE A 267 8.80 -1.40 8.94
N ASP A 268 8.00 -0.41 8.54
CA ASP A 268 8.39 0.67 7.63
C ASP A 268 9.56 1.53 8.15
N ILE A 269 9.86 1.49 9.46
CA ILE A 269 11.08 2.12 10.02
C ILE A 269 12.32 1.47 9.41
N LEU A 270 12.36 0.14 9.36
CA LEU A 270 13.51 -0.61 8.81
C LEU A 270 13.62 -0.48 7.30
N LEU A 271 12.49 -0.54 6.58
CA LEU A 271 12.48 -0.54 5.13
C LEU A 271 12.71 0.84 4.52
N TYR A 272 12.13 1.88 5.14
CA TYR A 272 12.03 3.20 4.51
C TYR A 272 12.44 4.34 5.44
N ASN A 273 12.98 4.05 6.63
CA ASN A 273 13.27 5.05 7.66
C ASN A 273 12.04 5.95 7.92
N LYS A 274 10.84 5.34 7.96
CA LYS A 274 9.59 6.07 8.15
C LYS A 274 9.52 6.66 9.55
N ARG A 275 9.23 7.95 9.64
CA ARG A 275 8.91 8.65 10.89
C ARG A 275 7.42 8.58 11.14
N PHE A 276 6.99 7.83 12.17
CA PHE A 276 5.59 7.73 12.57
C PHE A 276 5.20 8.90 13.47
N GLN A 277 3.94 9.30 13.43
CA GLN A 277 3.40 10.33 14.31
C GLN A 277 2.83 9.69 15.56
N LEU A 278 3.50 9.88 16.69
CA LEU A 278 3.11 9.38 18.01
C LEU A 278 2.63 10.54 18.89
N TYR A 279 1.62 10.27 19.70
CA TYR A 279 1.07 11.22 20.66
C TYR A 279 0.84 10.51 22.00
N LEU A 280 1.24 11.14 23.09
CA LEU A 280 0.78 10.77 24.43
C LEU A 280 -0.67 11.24 24.57
N LYS A 281 -1.57 10.35 24.95
CA LYS A 281 -2.94 10.72 25.31
C LYS A 281 -3.01 10.90 26.83
N THR A 282 -3.21 12.13 27.27
CA THR A 282 -3.27 12.49 28.68
C THR A 282 -4.55 11.97 29.36
N GLU A 283 -4.62 12.02 30.66
CA GLU A 283 -5.84 11.71 31.45
C GLU A 283 -7.01 12.62 31.02
N ASN A 284 -6.75 13.86 30.63
CA ASN A 284 -7.75 14.80 30.13
C ASN A 284 -8.13 14.61 28.67
N ASN A 285 -7.66 13.51 28.02
CA ASN A 285 -7.83 13.20 26.60
C ASN A 285 -7.15 14.19 25.64
N GLU A 286 -6.19 14.97 26.09
CA GLU A 286 -5.33 15.77 25.19
C GLU A 286 -4.31 14.88 24.49
N GLU A 287 -3.94 15.22 23.27
CA GLU A 287 -2.93 14.53 22.49
C GLU A 287 -1.66 15.37 22.40
N ILE A 288 -0.61 14.97 23.12
CA ILE A 288 0.68 15.66 23.17
C ILE A 288 1.65 14.94 22.22
N LYS A 289 2.13 15.65 21.20
CA LYS A 289 2.95 15.09 20.14
C LYS A 289 4.37 14.77 20.62
N PHE A 290 4.88 13.61 20.20
CA PHE A 290 6.31 13.32 20.28
C PHE A 290 6.99 13.85 19.02
N GLU A 291 8.09 14.58 19.21
CA GLU A 291 8.91 15.14 18.13
C GLU A 291 10.20 14.33 17.95
N TYR A 292 10.71 14.26 16.71
CA TYR A 292 11.96 13.58 16.41
C TYR A 292 13.20 14.43 16.71
N GLU A 293 13.00 15.71 16.95
CA GLU A 293 14.07 16.66 17.22
C GLU A 293 13.73 17.45 18.48
N LYS A 294 14.77 17.72 19.28
CA LYS A 294 14.62 18.52 20.50
C LYS A 294 14.27 19.97 20.15
N SER A 295 13.32 20.53 20.88
CA SER A 295 12.89 21.93 20.75
C SER A 295 12.59 22.55 22.11
N GLN A 296 12.18 23.83 22.15
CA GLN A 296 11.75 24.48 23.38
C GLN A 296 10.45 23.91 23.94
N THR A 297 9.58 23.37 23.07
CA THR A 297 8.29 22.77 23.41
C THR A 297 8.31 21.24 23.45
N ALA A 298 9.46 20.63 23.16
CA ALA A 298 9.68 19.17 23.23
C ALA A 298 11.14 18.98 23.69
N ASP A 299 11.36 19.17 24.98
CA ASP A 299 12.68 19.24 25.62
C ASP A 299 13.05 17.97 26.39
N TYR A 300 12.09 17.10 26.70
CA TYR A 300 12.28 15.88 27.46
C TYR A 300 12.48 14.67 26.56
N GLU A 301 13.67 14.05 26.68
CA GLU A 301 14.06 12.89 25.87
C GLU A 301 13.41 11.61 26.35
N VAL A 302 12.85 10.83 25.42
CA VAL A 302 12.20 9.55 25.67
C VAL A 302 12.67 8.53 24.65
N TYR A 303 13.13 7.36 25.13
CA TYR A 303 13.41 6.24 24.26
C TYR A 303 12.19 5.33 24.17
N ILE A 304 11.65 5.13 22.96
CA ILE A 304 10.45 4.33 22.71
C ILE A 304 10.85 3.00 22.10
N CYS A 305 10.45 1.91 22.74
CA CYS A 305 10.69 0.53 22.32
C CYS A 305 9.38 -0.21 22.11
N GLY A 306 9.42 -1.25 21.28
CA GLY A 306 8.32 -2.20 21.13
C GLY A 306 8.31 -3.28 22.21
N GLY A 307 7.19 -3.99 22.29
CA GLY A 307 6.90 -4.95 23.37
C GLY A 307 7.42 -6.37 23.11
N SER A 308 8.22 -6.62 22.08
CA SER A 308 8.83 -7.94 21.88
C SER A 308 10.02 -8.19 22.81
N SER A 309 10.47 -9.43 22.88
CA SER A 309 11.69 -9.81 23.63
C SER A 309 12.99 -9.51 22.85
N ASP A 310 12.90 -9.00 21.63
CA ASP A 310 14.06 -8.68 20.81
C ASP A 310 14.60 -7.27 21.17
N SER A 311 15.91 -7.20 21.46
CA SER A 311 16.59 -5.93 21.73
C SER A 311 16.65 -4.97 20.54
N GLY A 312 16.38 -5.44 19.33
CA GLY A 312 16.25 -4.67 18.10
C GLY A 312 14.87 -4.01 17.92
N ASP A 313 13.89 -4.32 18.80
CA ASP A 313 12.55 -3.75 18.73
C ASP A 313 12.53 -2.30 19.25
N LYS A 314 13.12 -1.40 18.46
CA LYS A 314 13.38 0.00 18.79
C LYS A 314 12.65 0.91 17.81
N ILE A 315 11.71 1.71 18.34
CA ILE A 315 11.04 2.74 17.53
C ILE A 315 11.95 3.95 17.39
N GLY A 316 12.62 4.35 18.49
CA GLY A 316 13.64 5.38 18.44
C GLY A 316 13.60 6.35 19.61
N ILE A 317 14.51 7.34 19.56
CA ILE A 317 14.53 8.46 20.49
C ILE A 317 13.58 9.53 19.96
N MET A 318 12.73 10.04 20.84
CA MET A 318 11.80 11.13 20.56
C MET A 318 11.81 12.13 21.73
N TYR A 319 11.22 13.27 21.53
CA TYR A 319 11.14 14.35 22.51
C TYR A 319 9.69 14.74 22.74
N ILE A 320 9.35 15.05 23.98
CA ILE A 320 8.03 15.53 24.39
C ILE A 320 8.21 16.72 25.35
N ASP A 321 7.16 17.52 25.51
CA ASP A 321 7.15 18.59 26.51
C ASP A 321 7.36 17.99 27.91
N SER A 322 8.35 18.52 28.65
CA SER A 322 8.71 18.06 30.00
C SER A 322 7.57 18.21 31.03
N ALA A 323 6.59 19.06 30.76
CA ALA A 323 5.38 19.15 31.59
C ALA A 323 4.63 17.81 31.71
N TYR A 324 4.71 16.96 30.67
CA TYR A 324 3.99 15.67 30.59
C TYR A 324 4.86 14.45 30.94
N LYS A 325 6.11 14.64 31.36
CA LYS A 325 7.04 13.55 31.69
C LYS A 325 6.51 12.56 32.73
N ASN A 326 5.68 13.01 33.67
CA ASN A 326 5.11 12.18 34.73
C ASN A 326 3.94 11.30 34.26
N GLU A 327 3.38 11.57 33.06
CA GLU A 327 2.34 10.75 32.43
C GLU A 327 2.92 9.60 31.60
N LEU A 328 4.25 9.58 31.39
CA LEU A 328 4.97 8.51 30.68
C LEU A 328 5.19 7.30 31.60
N ILE A 329 4.10 6.72 32.08
CA ILE A 329 4.09 5.60 33.02
C ILE A 329 3.35 4.39 32.46
N THR A 330 3.60 3.22 33.03
CA THR A 330 2.89 1.99 32.69
C THR A 330 1.37 2.18 32.82
N GLY A 331 0.64 1.79 31.79
CA GLY A 331 -0.81 2.03 31.63
C GLY A 331 -1.15 3.27 30.79
N GLY A 332 -0.22 4.21 30.62
CA GLY A 332 -0.40 5.37 29.75
C GLY A 332 -0.72 4.98 28.31
N LYS A 333 -1.43 5.84 27.59
CA LYS A 333 -1.91 5.58 26.23
C LYS A 333 -1.09 6.35 25.20
N ILE A 334 -0.75 5.68 24.12
CA ILE A 334 -0.07 6.28 22.96
C ILE A 334 -0.99 6.15 21.75
N ILE A 335 -1.22 7.26 21.05
CA ILE A 335 -1.90 7.29 19.77
C ILE A 335 -0.84 7.30 18.66
N ILE A 336 -1.03 6.44 17.68
CA ILE A 336 -0.18 6.34 16.48
C ILE A 336 -1.05 6.72 15.29
N LYS A 337 -0.76 7.85 14.65
CA LYS A 337 -1.54 8.33 13.49
C LYS A 337 -0.98 7.80 12.19
N ASN A 338 -1.81 7.81 11.15
CA ASN A 338 -1.46 7.45 9.78
C ASN A 338 -0.94 6.00 9.67
N VAL A 339 -1.73 5.06 10.24
CA VAL A 339 -1.40 3.63 10.26
C VAL A 339 -2.27 2.79 9.30
N GLY A 340 -3.06 3.42 8.45
CA GLY A 340 -3.95 2.72 7.50
C GLY A 340 -3.21 1.98 6.37
N ALA A 341 -1.91 2.20 6.19
CA ALA A 341 -1.13 1.57 5.13
C ALA A 341 0.09 0.84 5.67
N TYR A 342 0.22 -0.46 5.34
CA TYR A 342 1.38 -1.31 5.66
C TYR A 342 1.71 -1.44 7.14
N PHE A 343 0.77 -1.14 8.03
CA PHE A 343 0.98 -1.27 9.47
C PHE A 343 0.53 -2.66 9.95
N GLU A 344 -0.72 -3.04 9.69
CA GLU A 344 -1.25 -4.34 10.10
C GLU A 344 -0.70 -5.52 9.32
N GLU A 345 -0.37 -5.33 8.05
CA GLU A 345 0.12 -6.37 7.15
C GLU A 345 1.47 -6.97 7.61
N PHE A 346 2.23 -6.22 8.40
CA PHE A 346 3.54 -6.63 8.90
C PHE A 346 3.53 -7.09 10.37
N PHE A 347 2.39 -7.59 10.87
CA PHE A 347 2.37 -8.22 12.19
C PHE A 347 2.96 -9.63 12.11
N MET A 348 4.13 -9.81 12.75
CA MET A 348 4.84 -11.09 12.80
C MET A 348 4.10 -12.13 13.66
N PRO A 349 4.35 -13.44 13.49
CA PRO A 349 3.64 -14.51 14.20
C PRO A 349 3.58 -14.38 15.74
N TYR A 350 4.66 -13.91 16.37
CA TYR A 350 4.69 -13.74 17.83
C TYR A 350 3.95 -12.49 18.34
N SER A 351 3.48 -11.63 17.46
CA SER A 351 2.54 -10.55 17.77
C SER A 351 1.06 -10.92 17.52
N LYS A 352 0.77 -12.18 17.14
CA LYS A 352 -0.61 -12.66 16.89
C LYS A 352 -1.50 -12.67 18.13
N ASP A 353 -0.91 -12.70 19.33
CA ASP A 353 -1.65 -12.60 20.59
C ASP A 353 -2.22 -11.18 20.83
N LEU A 354 -1.78 -10.19 20.05
CA LEU A 354 -2.33 -8.85 20.08
C LEU A 354 -3.72 -8.86 19.42
N ARG A 355 -4.75 -8.83 20.25
CA ARG A 355 -6.12 -8.68 19.76
C ARG A 355 -6.33 -7.28 19.22
N LYS A 356 -6.94 -7.20 18.03
CA LYS A 356 -7.25 -5.95 17.33
C LYS A 356 -8.73 -5.67 17.44
N VAL A 357 -9.09 -4.45 17.80
CA VAL A 357 -10.48 -3.97 17.86
C VAL A 357 -10.61 -2.76 16.94
N TYR A 358 -11.52 -2.84 15.96
CA TYR A 358 -11.82 -1.74 15.05
C TYR A 358 -13.02 -0.94 15.57
N ILE A 359 -12.89 0.37 15.57
CA ILE A 359 -13.90 1.32 16.04
C ILE A 359 -14.11 2.35 14.94
N ASP A 360 -15.34 2.48 14.47
CA ASP A 360 -15.69 3.55 13.53
C ASP A 360 -15.57 4.91 14.23
N LYS A 361 -14.78 5.80 13.66
CA LYS A 361 -14.64 7.18 14.13
C LYS A 361 -15.88 7.96 13.66
N LYS A 362 -16.62 8.51 14.62
CA LYS A 362 -17.80 9.32 14.31
C LYS A 362 -17.43 10.67 13.72
#